data_41d62fbe269c19bed63a90eeedc9bb55
#
_entry.id   41d62fbe269c19bed63a90eeedc9bb55
#
_cell.length_a   1.000
_cell.length_b   1.000
_cell.length_c   1.000
_cell.angle_alpha   90.00
_cell.angle_beta   90.00
_cell.angle_gamma   90.00
#
_symmetry.space_group_name_H-M   'P 1'
#
loop_
_entity.id
_entity.type
_entity.pdbx_description
1 polymer ?
#
loop_
_entity_poly.entity_id
_entity_poly.type
_entity_poly.pdbx_seq_one_letter_code
_entity_poly.pdbx_strand_id
1 'polypeptide(L)'
;MRIVKLTQESKKTLLNDLLKRSPNNYGQYEKVVADIIADVRENGDSALFELAHKFDKNNITAADFKVTEAEIEEAFSLIESEFVEVMKKAAANIVSYHQKQVRTSWIDTKPDGSILGQRITPLDSVGVYVPGGKAVYPSSTLMTTIPAKVAGVGKIVMTTPAGPDGKVNPGTLVAAKIAGVDEIYKTGGAQAIAALAFGTQSVPKVDKIVGPGNIFVAL
;
A
#
# COMPACT_ATOMS: atom_id res chain seq x y z
N MET A 1 30.39 -5.47 4.72
CA MET A 1 30.14 -4.07 5.15
C MET A 1 31.42 -3.28 4.90
N ARG A 2 31.37 -2.13 4.22
CA ARG A 2 32.55 -1.27 3.98
C ARG A 2 32.68 -0.31 5.16
N ILE A 3 33.79 -0.38 5.90
CA ILE A 3 34.12 0.56 6.96
C ILE A 3 35.10 1.57 6.39
N VAL A 4 34.79 2.86 6.49
CA VAL A 4 35.60 3.95 5.93
C VAL A 4 35.98 4.91 7.07
N LYS A 5 37.27 5.22 7.17
CA LYS A 5 37.76 6.22 8.12
C LYS A 5 37.30 7.61 7.65
N LEU A 6 36.68 8.38 8.55
CA LEU A 6 36.18 9.71 8.22
C LEU A 6 37.34 10.73 8.14
N THR A 7 37.73 11.05 6.92
CA THR A 7 38.73 12.09 6.60
C THR A 7 38.07 13.19 5.76
N GLN A 8 38.73 14.34 5.58
CA GLN A 8 38.19 15.40 4.70
C GLN A 8 38.01 14.92 3.27
N GLU A 9 38.88 14.04 2.79
CA GLU A 9 38.81 13.45 1.45
C GLU A 9 37.68 12.42 1.34
N SER A 10 37.56 11.50 2.32
CA SER A 10 36.49 10.51 2.33
C SER A 10 35.10 11.14 2.54
N LYS A 11 35.03 12.29 3.28
CA LYS A 11 33.80 13.08 3.37
C LYS A 11 33.34 13.60 2.01
N LYS A 12 34.24 14.18 1.21
CA LYS A 12 33.91 14.69 -0.14
C LYS A 12 33.47 13.58 -1.08
N THR A 13 34.17 12.44 -1.10
CA THR A 13 33.85 11.32 -1.98
C THR A 13 32.57 10.59 -1.55
N LEU A 14 32.40 10.32 -0.24
CA LEU A 14 31.18 9.66 0.28
C LEU A 14 29.95 10.54 0.16
N LEU A 15 30.04 11.84 0.44
CA LEU A 15 28.93 12.77 0.25
C LEU A 15 28.55 12.88 -1.24
N ASN A 16 29.51 12.97 -2.13
CA ASN A 16 29.23 12.99 -3.57
C ASN A 16 28.58 11.68 -4.05
N ASP A 17 29.01 10.52 -3.55
CA ASP A 17 28.41 9.23 -3.89
C ASP A 17 27.00 9.06 -3.27
N LEU A 18 26.77 9.59 -2.08
CA LEU A 18 25.45 9.62 -1.45
C LEU A 18 24.51 10.61 -2.14
N LEU A 19 25.01 11.78 -2.54
CA LEU A 19 24.25 12.78 -3.30
C LEU A 19 23.89 12.30 -4.71
N LYS A 20 24.72 11.46 -5.34
CA LYS A 20 24.37 10.77 -6.60
C LYS A 20 23.21 9.78 -6.43
N ARG A 21 22.96 9.30 -5.21
CA ARG A 21 21.79 8.48 -4.84
C ARG A 21 20.60 9.32 -4.42
N SER A 22 20.75 10.66 -4.47
CA SER A 22 19.66 11.59 -4.11
C SER A 22 18.46 11.35 -5.02
N PRO A 23 17.26 11.31 -4.44
CA PRO A 23 16.02 11.02 -5.15
C PRO A 23 15.62 12.00 -6.25
N ASN A 24 16.42 13.03 -6.52
CA ASN A 24 16.05 14.08 -7.49
C ASN A 24 16.46 13.79 -8.95
N ASN A 25 16.92 12.59 -9.28
CA ASN A 25 17.26 12.21 -10.67
C ASN A 25 16.39 11.05 -11.16
N TYR A 26 15.09 11.28 -11.19
CA TYR A 26 14.08 10.29 -11.57
C TYR A 26 13.79 10.23 -13.08
N GLY A 27 14.37 11.12 -13.88
CA GLY A 27 14.03 11.31 -15.29
C GLY A 27 14.01 10.05 -16.15
N GLN A 28 14.82 9.04 -15.81
CA GLN A 28 14.79 7.76 -16.52
C GLN A 28 13.56 6.89 -16.16
N TYR A 29 12.92 7.12 -15.00
CA TYR A 29 11.75 6.38 -14.55
C TYR A 29 10.46 7.12 -14.84
N GLU A 30 10.48 8.46 -14.86
CA GLU A 30 9.29 9.32 -15.03
C GLU A 30 8.52 9.00 -16.30
N LYS A 31 9.25 8.83 -17.42
CA LYS A 31 8.59 8.47 -18.69
C LYS A 31 7.89 7.12 -18.62
N VAL A 32 8.57 6.11 -18.06
CA VAL A 32 7.98 4.76 -17.94
C VAL A 32 6.75 4.77 -17.06
N VAL A 33 6.80 5.51 -15.93
CA VAL A 33 5.65 5.64 -15.03
C VAL A 33 4.51 6.40 -15.70
N ALA A 34 4.81 7.51 -16.40
CA ALA A 34 3.81 8.28 -17.14
C ALA A 34 3.12 7.45 -18.23
N ASP A 35 3.89 6.64 -18.98
CA ASP A 35 3.35 5.74 -20.00
C ASP A 35 2.42 4.68 -19.37
N ILE A 36 2.79 4.09 -18.23
CA ILE A 36 1.96 3.13 -17.48
C ILE A 36 0.67 3.80 -16.99
N ILE A 37 0.76 5.00 -16.41
CA ILE A 37 -0.40 5.74 -15.92
C ILE A 37 -1.37 6.04 -17.08
N ALA A 38 -0.84 6.48 -18.22
CA ALA A 38 -1.65 6.78 -19.41
C ALA A 38 -2.38 5.52 -19.90
N ASP A 39 -1.67 4.40 -19.99
CA ASP A 39 -2.22 3.10 -20.41
C ASP A 39 -3.34 2.62 -19.49
N VAL A 40 -3.14 2.65 -18.16
CA VAL A 40 -4.19 2.27 -17.20
C VAL A 40 -5.41 3.20 -17.28
N ARG A 41 -5.21 4.50 -17.50
CA ARG A 41 -6.33 5.45 -17.65
C ARG A 41 -7.15 5.21 -18.92
N GLU A 42 -6.52 4.81 -20.01
CA GLU A 42 -7.17 4.56 -21.30
C GLU A 42 -7.79 3.17 -21.38
N ASN A 43 -7.05 2.14 -20.95
CA ASN A 43 -7.39 0.72 -21.17
C ASN A 43 -7.89 0.00 -19.91
N GLY A 44 -7.80 0.60 -18.71
CA GLY A 44 -8.36 0.06 -17.47
C GLY A 44 -7.79 -1.32 -17.12
N ASP A 45 -8.67 -2.28 -16.84
CA ASP A 45 -8.29 -3.64 -16.44
C ASP A 45 -7.42 -4.37 -17.48
N SER A 46 -7.63 -4.12 -18.78
CA SER A 46 -6.79 -4.71 -19.83
C SER A 46 -5.32 -4.38 -19.66
N ALA A 47 -5.02 -3.09 -19.40
CA ALA A 47 -3.66 -2.66 -19.11
C ALA A 47 -3.10 -3.32 -17.85
N LEU A 48 -3.92 -3.51 -16.80
CA LEU A 48 -3.47 -4.18 -15.58
C LEU A 48 -3.05 -5.62 -15.83
N PHE A 49 -3.82 -6.37 -16.63
CA PHE A 49 -3.51 -7.77 -16.94
C PHE A 49 -2.28 -7.90 -17.85
N GLU A 50 -2.13 -7.04 -18.85
CA GLU A 50 -0.93 -7.01 -19.70
C GLU A 50 0.33 -6.67 -18.92
N LEU A 51 0.25 -5.69 -18.00
CA LEU A 51 1.37 -5.30 -17.15
C LEU A 51 1.69 -6.38 -16.10
N ALA A 52 0.70 -7.08 -15.54
CA ALA A 52 0.89 -8.23 -14.66
C ALA A 52 1.62 -9.36 -15.40
N HIS A 53 1.20 -9.68 -16.65
CA HIS A 53 1.92 -10.65 -17.47
C HIS A 53 3.37 -10.23 -17.73
N LYS A 54 3.58 -8.97 -18.06
CA LYS A 54 4.92 -8.42 -18.39
C LYS A 54 5.88 -8.40 -17.20
N PHE A 55 5.41 -7.95 -16.03
CA PHE A 55 6.26 -7.68 -14.87
C PHE A 55 6.24 -8.80 -13.83
N ASP A 56 5.06 -9.34 -13.55
CA ASP A 56 4.86 -10.37 -12.51
C ASP A 56 4.89 -11.79 -13.09
N LYS A 57 4.92 -11.91 -14.44
CA LYS A 57 4.98 -13.18 -15.19
C LYS A 57 3.84 -14.14 -14.84
N ASN A 58 2.67 -13.60 -14.53
CA ASN A 58 1.44 -14.36 -14.31
C ASN A 58 0.42 -14.09 -15.41
N ASN A 59 -0.63 -14.91 -15.48
CA ASN A 59 -1.70 -14.81 -16.47
C ASN A 59 -3.03 -14.49 -15.79
N ILE A 60 -3.01 -13.52 -14.86
CA ILE A 60 -4.22 -13.08 -14.16
C ILE A 60 -5.23 -12.51 -15.17
N THR A 61 -6.49 -12.87 -14.97
CA THR A 61 -7.63 -12.42 -15.76
C THR A 61 -8.67 -11.75 -14.85
N ALA A 62 -9.71 -11.18 -15.41
CA ALA A 62 -10.79 -10.59 -14.64
C ALA A 62 -11.44 -11.55 -13.63
N ALA A 63 -11.43 -12.86 -13.92
CA ALA A 63 -12.06 -13.87 -13.08
C ALA A 63 -11.30 -14.14 -11.76
N ASP A 64 -9.98 -13.98 -11.77
CA ASP A 64 -9.08 -14.30 -10.66
C ASP A 64 -8.31 -13.07 -10.14
N PHE A 65 -8.61 -11.87 -10.64
CA PHE A 65 -7.93 -10.62 -10.28
C PHE A 65 -8.20 -10.18 -8.84
N LYS A 66 -9.44 -10.30 -8.39
CA LYS A 66 -9.82 -10.03 -7.01
C LYS A 66 -9.61 -11.27 -6.15
N VAL A 67 -8.95 -11.11 -5.02
CA VAL A 67 -8.78 -12.20 -4.04
C VAL A 67 -10.14 -12.60 -3.49
N THR A 68 -10.39 -13.91 -3.44
CA THR A 68 -11.62 -14.50 -2.92
C THR A 68 -11.50 -14.86 -1.43
N GLU A 69 -12.64 -15.02 -0.75
CA GLU A 69 -12.64 -15.54 0.64
C GLU A 69 -12.03 -16.94 0.71
N ALA A 70 -12.21 -17.79 -0.30
CA ALA A 70 -11.61 -19.12 -0.36
C ALA A 70 -10.07 -19.06 -0.38
N GLU A 71 -9.47 -18.10 -1.10
CA GLU A 71 -8.01 -17.89 -1.08
C GLU A 71 -7.53 -17.41 0.30
N ILE A 72 -8.33 -16.61 0.99
CA ILE A 72 -8.02 -16.17 2.35
C ILE A 72 -8.09 -17.36 3.33
N GLU A 73 -9.11 -18.20 3.23
CA GLU A 73 -9.25 -19.41 4.04
C GLU A 73 -8.11 -20.40 3.77
N GLU A 74 -7.74 -20.62 2.49
CA GLU A 74 -6.57 -21.41 2.11
C GLU A 74 -5.29 -20.83 2.78
N ALA A 75 -5.12 -19.49 2.74
CA ALA A 75 -3.97 -18.83 3.33
C ALA A 75 -3.86 -19.09 4.84
N PHE A 76 -4.96 -19.10 5.58
CA PHE A 76 -4.94 -19.44 7.01
C PHE A 76 -4.51 -20.89 7.25
N SER A 77 -4.83 -21.82 6.36
CA SER A 77 -4.43 -23.22 6.47
C SER A 77 -2.94 -23.45 6.20
N LEU A 78 -2.32 -22.54 5.45
CA LEU A 78 -0.89 -22.59 5.07
C LEU A 78 0.05 -21.91 6.08
N ILE A 79 -0.49 -21.13 7.02
CA ILE A 79 0.29 -20.40 8.01
C ILE A 79 0.19 -21.09 9.38
N GLU A 80 1.33 -21.24 10.06
CA GLU A 80 1.38 -21.79 11.40
C GLU A 80 0.48 -20.97 12.37
N SER A 81 -0.32 -21.68 13.17
CA SER A 81 -1.27 -21.05 14.10
C SER A 81 -0.58 -20.11 15.09
N GLU A 82 0.62 -20.44 15.54
CA GLU A 82 1.43 -19.59 16.42
C GLU A 82 1.75 -18.25 15.74
N PHE A 83 2.11 -18.27 14.45
CA PHE A 83 2.40 -17.03 13.71
C PHE A 83 1.14 -16.18 13.51
N VAL A 84 -0.02 -16.79 13.32
CA VAL A 84 -1.31 -16.07 13.27
C VAL A 84 -1.57 -15.35 14.59
N GLU A 85 -1.34 -16.00 15.74
CA GLU A 85 -1.50 -15.37 17.05
C GLU A 85 -0.50 -14.23 17.29
N VAL A 86 0.74 -14.37 16.82
CA VAL A 86 1.73 -13.27 16.84
C VAL A 86 1.23 -12.07 16.01
N MET A 87 0.68 -12.30 14.81
CA MET A 87 0.11 -11.23 13.99
C MET A 87 -1.08 -10.55 14.67
N LYS A 88 -1.98 -11.31 15.29
CA LYS A 88 -3.10 -10.74 16.07
C LYS A 88 -2.62 -9.87 17.22
N LYS A 89 -1.61 -10.32 17.96
CA LYS A 89 -0.99 -9.55 19.03
C LYS A 89 -0.33 -8.27 18.53
N ALA A 90 0.38 -8.34 17.40
CA ALA A 90 0.97 -7.17 16.75
C ALA A 90 -0.13 -6.18 16.31
N ALA A 91 -1.21 -6.67 15.71
CA ALA A 91 -2.36 -5.85 15.31
C ALA A 91 -2.98 -5.13 16.52
N ALA A 92 -3.20 -5.83 17.63
CA ALA A 92 -3.73 -5.24 18.87
C ALA A 92 -2.83 -4.11 19.41
N ASN A 93 -1.51 -4.28 19.36
CA ASN A 93 -0.56 -3.24 19.77
C ASN A 93 -0.65 -2.01 18.87
N ILE A 94 -0.76 -2.20 17.54
CA ILE A 94 -0.91 -1.12 16.57
C ILE A 94 -2.22 -0.37 16.80
N VAL A 95 -3.34 -1.08 17.00
CA VAL A 95 -4.64 -0.48 17.36
C VAL A 95 -4.52 0.37 18.62
N SER A 96 -3.97 -0.20 19.70
CA SER A 96 -3.83 0.50 20.98
C SER A 96 -3.00 1.78 20.87
N TYR A 97 -1.96 1.78 20.05
CA TYR A 97 -1.15 2.96 19.81
C TYR A 97 -1.91 4.03 19.02
N HIS A 98 -2.53 3.66 17.90
CA HIS A 98 -3.19 4.61 17.00
C HIS A 98 -4.52 5.15 17.55
N GLN A 99 -5.21 4.41 18.42
CA GLN A 99 -6.39 4.92 19.11
C GLN A 99 -6.12 6.20 19.91
N LYS A 100 -4.90 6.38 20.43
CA LYS A 100 -4.48 7.60 21.14
C LYS A 100 -4.27 8.81 20.23
N GLN A 101 -4.24 8.60 18.92
CA GLN A 101 -4.03 9.65 17.91
C GLN A 101 -5.35 10.15 17.29
N VAL A 102 -6.46 9.48 17.59
CA VAL A 102 -7.79 9.86 17.09
C VAL A 102 -8.15 11.23 17.63
N ARG A 103 -8.48 12.14 16.73
CA ARG A 103 -8.94 13.49 17.05
C ARG A 103 -10.45 13.58 16.96
N THR A 104 -11.04 14.39 17.82
CA THR A 104 -12.49 14.69 17.82
C THR A 104 -12.76 16.08 17.23
N SER A 105 -13.91 16.24 16.57
CA SER A 105 -14.41 17.55 16.17
C SER A 105 -14.72 18.39 17.41
N TRP A 106 -14.57 19.70 17.32
CA TRP A 106 -14.90 20.64 18.39
C TRP A 106 -15.54 21.91 17.83
N ILE A 107 -16.34 22.56 18.65
CA ILE A 107 -17.01 23.84 18.37
C ILE A 107 -16.81 24.73 19.60
N ASP A 108 -16.46 25.99 19.34
CA ASP A 108 -16.31 27.05 20.33
C ASP A 108 -17.23 28.22 19.97
N THR A 109 -18.01 28.72 20.94
CA THR A 109 -18.90 29.86 20.76
C THR A 109 -18.31 31.07 21.46
N LYS A 110 -18.10 32.14 20.73
CA LYS A 110 -17.57 33.41 21.23
C LYS A 110 -18.66 34.27 21.89
N PRO A 111 -18.29 35.21 22.80
CA PRO A 111 -19.25 36.14 23.42
C PRO A 111 -20.01 37.04 22.44
N ASP A 112 -19.44 37.32 21.28
CA ASP A 112 -20.07 38.09 20.19
C ASP A 112 -21.05 37.28 19.34
N GLY A 113 -21.27 35.99 19.70
CA GLY A 113 -22.15 35.07 18.97
C GLY A 113 -21.49 34.36 17.79
N SER A 114 -20.22 34.64 17.48
CA SER A 114 -19.51 33.90 16.43
C SER A 114 -19.20 32.47 16.89
N ILE A 115 -19.30 31.52 15.93
CA ILE A 115 -19.03 30.11 16.14
C ILE A 115 -17.80 29.70 15.33
N LEU A 116 -16.81 29.14 15.99
CA LEU A 116 -15.60 28.59 15.38
C LEU A 116 -15.50 27.11 15.75
N GLY A 117 -15.02 26.30 14.82
CA GLY A 117 -14.84 24.89 15.10
C GLY A 117 -13.96 24.19 14.08
N GLN A 118 -13.61 22.97 14.38
CA GLN A 118 -12.93 22.05 13.47
C GLN A 118 -13.73 20.77 13.36
N ARG A 119 -14.18 20.48 12.13
CA ARG A 119 -14.81 19.22 11.80
C ARG A 119 -13.74 18.23 11.35
N ILE A 120 -13.62 17.11 12.05
CA ILE A 120 -12.73 16.01 11.72
C ILE A 120 -13.61 14.83 11.31
N THR A 121 -13.45 14.39 10.07
CA THR A 121 -14.17 13.24 9.49
C THR A 121 -13.18 12.26 8.86
N PRO A 122 -13.43 10.94 8.93
CA PRO A 122 -12.64 9.98 8.19
C PRO A 122 -12.78 10.19 6.68
N LEU A 123 -11.85 9.65 5.91
CA LEU A 123 -11.99 9.50 4.47
C LEU A 123 -13.03 8.40 4.17
N ASP A 124 -13.71 8.49 3.03
CA ASP A 124 -14.66 7.45 2.63
C ASP A 124 -13.93 6.17 2.22
N SER A 125 -12.79 6.32 1.52
CA SER A 125 -12.01 5.18 1.01
C SER A 125 -10.50 5.41 1.03
N VAL A 126 -9.74 4.34 1.28
CA VAL A 126 -8.27 4.35 1.25
C VAL A 126 -7.76 3.14 0.48
N GLY A 127 -6.82 3.39 -0.44
CA GLY A 127 -6.01 2.37 -1.10
C GLY A 127 -4.76 2.07 -0.28
N VAL A 128 -4.53 0.79 0.00
CA VAL A 128 -3.34 0.31 0.69
C VAL A 128 -2.47 -0.45 -0.31
N TYR A 129 -1.29 0.08 -0.62
CA TYR A 129 -0.31 -0.62 -1.43
C TYR A 129 0.59 -1.48 -0.55
N VAL A 130 0.64 -2.77 -0.82
CA VAL A 130 1.54 -3.71 -0.15
C VAL A 130 2.51 -4.31 -1.17
N PRO A 131 3.82 -4.08 -1.04
CA PRO A 131 4.77 -4.65 -1.98
C PRO A 131 4.82 -6.17 -1.85
N GLY A 132 5.04 -6.82 -2.99
CA GLY A 132 5.31 -8.25 -3.09
C GLY A 132 6.71 -8.52 -3.66
N GLY A 133 6.99 -9.78 -4.03
CA GLY A 133 8.22 -10.20 -4.65
C GLY A 133 9.15 -10.96 -3.68
N LYS A 134 10.44 -10.60 -3.61
CA LYS A 134 11.45 -11.38 -2.86
C LYS A 134 11.23 -11.45 -1.35
N ALA A 135 10.55 -10.49 -0.77
CA ALA A 135 10.28 -10.44 0.66
C ALA A 135 8.79 -10.26 0.92
N VAL A 136 8.30 -10.91 1.96
CA VAL A 136 6.92 -10.83 2.42
C VAL A 136 6.86 -9.87 3.59
N TYR A 137 5.88 -8.96 3.56
CA TYR A 137 5.76 -7.90 4.55
C TYR A 137 4.38 -7.90 5.24
N PRO A 138 3.97 -8.94 5.99
CA PRO A 138 2.71 -8.94 6.73
C PRO A 138 2.64 -7.78 7.72
N SER A 139 3.78 -7.39 8.30
CA SER A 139 3.87 -6.20 9.17
C SER A 139 3.49 -4.90 8.45
N SER A 140 3.90 -4.72 7.18
CA SER A 140 3.52 -3.54 6.39
C SER A 140 2.02 -3.50 6.15
N THR A 141 1.39 -4.65 5.90
CA THR A 141 -0.07 -4.76 5.76
C THR A 141 -0.77 -4.28 7.04
N LEU A 142 -0.34 -4.76 8.21
CA LEU A 142 -0.89 -4.33 9.50
C LEU A 142 -0.67 -2.83 9.73
N MET A 143 0.56 -2.35 9.50
CA MET A 143 0.96 -0.95 9.79
C MET A 143 0.31 0.08 8.87
N THR A 144 -0.10 -0.29 7.66
CA THR A 144 -0.78 0.62 6.72
C THR A 144 -2.29 0.56 6.85
N THR A 145 -2.86 -0.61 7.12
CA THR A 145 -4.31 -0.83 7.18
C THR A 145 -4.91 -0.42 8.51
N ILE A 146 -4.31 -0.84 9.63
CA ILE A 146 -4.89 -0.60 10.97
C ILE A 146 -5.05 0.88 11.29
N PRO A 147 -4.09 1.79 11.00
CA PRO A 147 -4.31 3.23 11.19
C PRO A 147 -5.51 3.77 10.42
N ALA A 148 -5.76 3.29 9.20
CA ALA A 148 -6.94 3.66 8.42
C ALA A 148 -8.24 3.17 9.08
N LYS A 149 -8.29 1.92 9.58
CA LYS A 149 -9.43 1.41 10.35
C LYS A 149 -9.68 2.20 11.62
N VAL A 150 -8.64 2.50 12.39
CA VAL A 150 -8.73 3.31 13.63
C VAL A 150 -9.20 4.73 13.34
N ALA A 151 -8.81 5.30 12.19
CA ALA A 151 -9.30 6.61 11.74
C ALA A 151 -10.76 6.61 11.30
N GLY A 152 -11.40 5.43 11.19
CA GLY A 152 -12.81 5.28 10.81
C GLY A 152 -13.05 5.29 9.29
N VAL A 153 -12.04 4.99 8.47
CA VAL A 153 -12.18 4.90 7.01
C VAL A 153 -13.26 3.86 6.65
N GLY A 154 -14.18 4.25 5.78
CA GLY A 154 -15.34 3.43 5.40
C GLY A 154 -14.98 2.20 4.58
N LYS A 155 -14.04 2.34 3.63
CA LYS A 155 -13.61 1.25 2.74
C LYS A 155 -12.08 1.24 2.58
N ILE A 156 -11.46 0.07 2.77
CA ILE A 156 -10.03 -0.14 2.57
C ILE A 156 -9.81 -1.15 1.44
N VAL A 157 -9.19 -0.67 0.36
CA VAL A 157 -8.87 -1.45 -0.83
C VAL A 157 -7.37 -1.71 -0.87
N MET A 158 -6.95 -2.96 -0.85
CA MET A 158 -5.53 -3.32 -0.92
C MET A 158 -5.14 -3.76 -2.32
N THR A 159 -3.98 -3.32 -2.78
CA THR A 159 -3.30 -3.87 -3.96
C THR A 159 -1.97 -4.48 -3.57
N THR A 160 -1.68 -5.67 -4.11
CA THR A 160 -0.42 -6.38 -3.91
C THR A 160 -0.16 -7.28 -5.10
N PRO A 161 1.06 -7.37 -5.63
CA PRO A 161 1.34 -8.26 -6.76
C PRO A 161 1.17 -9.73 -6.35
N ALA A 162 0.68 -10.53 -7.26
CA ALA A 162 0.68 -11.98 -7.15
C ALA A 162 1.99 -12.57 -7.69
N GLY A 163 2.31 -13.78 -7.27
CA GLY A 163 3.42 -14.54 -7.83
C GLY A 163 3.14 -15.04 -9.26
N PRO A 164 4.13 -15.72 -9.88
CA PRO A 164 3.96 -16.33 -11.21
C PRO A 164 2.84 -17.36 -11.28
N ASP A 165 2.45 -17.92 -10.14
CA ASP A 165 1.33 -18.87 -9.97
C ASP A 165 -0.04 -18.16 -9.84
N GLY A 166 -0.07 -16.83 -9.92
CA GLY A 166 -1.27 -16.03 -9.75
C GLY A 166 -1.78 -15.92 -8.31
N LYS A 167 -1.00 -16.43 -7.33
CA LYS A 167 -1.38 -16.38 -5.90
C LYS A 167 -0.68 -15.26 -5.15
N VAL A 168 -1.40 -14.63 -4.24
CA VAL A 168 -0.83 -13.70 -3.26
C VAL A 168 -0.22 -14.51 -2.11
N ASN A 169 0.88 -14.00 -1.55
CA ASN A 169 1.52 -14.65 -0.41
C ASN A 169 0.55 -14.85 0.76
N PRO A 170 0.45 -16.07 1.33
CA PRO A 170 -0.49 -16.40 2.41
C PRO A 170 -0.34 -15.48 3.65
N GLY A 171 0.89 -15.15 4.05
CA GLY A 171 1.12 -14.25 5.19
C GLY A 171 0.57 -12.83 4.97
N THR A 172 0.59 -12.35 3.72
CA THR A 172 -0.02 -11.06 3.34
C THR A 172 -1.55 -11.13 3.43
N LEU A 173 -2.17 -12.21 2.94
CA LEU A 173 -3.63 -12.40 2.98
C LEU A 173 -4.14 -12.51 4.42
N VAL A 174 -3.47 -13.32 5.25
CA VAL A 174 -3.80 -13.47 6.68
C VAL A 174 -3.67 -12.13 7.41
N ALA A 175 -2.61 -11.37 7.16
CA ALA A 175 -2.42 -10.04 7.74
C ALA A 175 -3.51 -9.05 7.28
N ALA A 176 -3.89 -9.08 5.99
CA ALA A 176 -4.95 -8.25 5.44
C ALA A 176 -6.31 -8.54 6.10
N LYS A 177 -6.65 -9.82 6.29
CA LYS A 177 -7.88 -10.23 6.99
C LYS A 177 -7.88 -9.79 8.45
N ILE A 178 -6.76 -9.99 9.17
CA ILE A 178 -6.61 -9.55 10.58
C ILE A 178 -6.74 -8.02 10.68
N ALA A 179 -6.16 -7.27 9.75
CA ALA A 179 -6.19 -5.82 9.74
C ALA A 179 -7.55 -5.24 9.32
N GLY A 180 -8.41 -6.04 8.67
CA GLY A 180 -9.74 -5.65 8.23
C GLY A 180 -9.75 -4.94 6.88
N VAL A 181 -8.95 -5.40 5.92
CA VAL A 181 -9.04 -4.99 4.51
C VAL A 181 -10.37 -5.48 3.92
N ASP A 182 -11.04 -4.64 3.15
CA ASP A 182 -12.36 -4.95 2.58
C ASP A 182 -12.26 -5.64 1.21
N GLU A 183 -11.29 -5.22 0.38
CA GLU A 183 -11.06 -5.81 -0.96
C GLU A 183 -9.57 -5.88 -1.25
N ILE A 184 -9.14 -6.95 -1.95
CA ILE A 184 -7.74 -7.18 -2.31
C ILE A 184 -7.65 -7.47 -3.80
N TYR A 185 -6.77 -6.74 -4.51
CA TYR A 185 -6.53 -6.90 -5.95
C TYR A 185 -5.09 -7.29 -6.23
N LYS A 186 -4.90 -8.24 -7.14
CA LYS A 186 -3.63 -8.87 -7.49
C LYS A 186 -2.86 -8.05 -8.52
N THR A 187 -2.42 -6.87 -8.15
CA THR A 187 -1.61 -5.98 -8.99
C THR A 187 -0.59 -5.20 -8.16
N GLY A 188 0.58 -4.97 -8.73
CA GLY A 188 1.68 -4.25 -8.09
C GLY A 188 2.19 -3.09 -8.97
N GLY A 189 3.26 -2.42 -8.53
CA GLY A 189 3.93 -1.38 -9.32
C GLY A 189 3.12 -0.10 -9.54
N ALA A 190 3.54 0.70 -10.53
CA ALA A 190 2.89 1.96 -10.89
C ALA A 190 1.43 1.77 -11.34
N GLN A 191 1.15 0.66 -12.02
CA GLN A 191 -0.20 0.35 -12.50
C GLN A 191 -1.20 0.14 -11.35
N ALA A 192 -0.76 -0.41 -10.22
CA ALA A 192 -1.61 -0.54 -9.03
C ALA A 192 -1.98 0.83 -8.45
N ILE A 193 -1.01 1.74 -8.41
CA ILE A 193 -1.24 3.13 -7.95
C ILE A 193 -2.18 3.86 -8.91
N ALA A 194 -1.98 3.73 -10.22
CA ALA A 194 -2.86 4.30 -11.23
C ALA A 194 -4.30 3.76 -11.11
N ALA A 195 -4.46 2.44 -10.91
CA ALA A 195 -5.77 1.82 -10.71
C ALA A 195 -6.49 2.37 -9.47
N LEU A 196 -5.81 2.49 -8.33
CA LEU A 196 -6.39 3.08 -7.12
C LEU A 196 -6.70 4.57 -7.27
N ALA A 197 -5.87 5.32 -8.02
CA ALA A 197 -6.03 6.76 -8.19
C ALA A 197 -7.17 7.13 -9.16
N PHE A 198 -7.34 6.38 -10.24
CA PHE A 198 -8.30 6.71 -11.30
C PHE A 198 -9.54 5.81 -11.30
N GLY A 199 -9.42 4.62 -10.72
CA GLY A 199 -10.41 3.55 -10.86
C GLY A 199 -10.26 2.81 -12.20
N THR A 200 -10.70 1.56 -12.21
CA THR A 200 -10.83 0.73 -13.42
C THR A 200 -12.18 -0.01 -13.37
N GLN A 201 -12.43 -0.94 -14.28
CA GLN A 201 -13.65 -1.74 -14.24
C GLN A 201 -13.75 -2.59 -12.97
N SER A 202 -12.62 -3.10 -12.45
CA SER A 202 -12.58 -3.94 -11.25
C SER A 202 -12.15 -3.15 -9.99
N VAL A 203 -11.13 -2.29 -10.09
CA VAL A 203 -10.56 -1.58 -8.96
C VAL A 203 -11.29 -0.26 -8.72
N PRO A 204 -11.91 -0.05 -7.56
CA PRO A 204 -12.55 1.22 -7.26
C PRO A 204 -11.51 2.34 -7.06
N LYS A 205 -11.83 3.55 -7.53
CA LYS A 205 -11.09 4.75 -7.18
C LYS A 205 -11.20 5.00 -5.69
N VAL A 206 -10.10 5.47 -5.07
CA VAL A 206 -10.02 5.79 -3.64
C VAL A 206 -9.62 7.25 -3.40
N ASP A 207 -9.91 7.77 -2.20
CA ASP A 207 -9.62 9.17 -1.85
C ASP A 207 -8.16 9.41 -1.47
N LYS A 208 -7.50 8.36 -0.94
CA LYS A 208 -6.08 8.43 -0.57
C LYS A 208 -5.41 7.07 -0.76
N ILE A 209 -4.14 7.10 -1.17
CA ILE A 209 -3.31 5.90 -1.30
C ILE A 209 -2.19 5.99 -0.26
N VAL A 210 -1.93 4.89 0.43
CA VAL A 210 -0.85 4.75 1.41
C VAL A 210 -0.12 3.42 1.21
N GLY A 211 1.14 3.37 1.56
CA GLY A 211 1.93 2.15 1.49
C GLY A 211 3.41 2.42 1.21
N PRO A 212 4.30 1.48 1.54
CA PRO A 212 5.71 1.54 1.15
C PRO A 212 5.84 1.10 -0.30
N GLY A 213 6.59 1.84 -1.10
CA GLY A 213 6.81 1.50 -2.51
C GLY A 213 8.24 1.76 -2.96
N ASN A 214 8.61 1.13 -4.06
CA ASN A 214 9.85 1.45 -4.78
C ASN A 214 9.64 2.72 -5.62
N ILE A 215 10.66 3.09 -6.42
CA ILE A 215 10.63 4.30 -7.25
C ILE A 215 9.43 4.38 -8.21
N PHE A 216 8.98 3.25 -8.78
CA PHE A 216 7.84 3.21 -9.69
C PHE A 216 6.49 3.43 -8.98
N VAL A 217 6.45 3.20 -7.68
CA VAL A 217 5.27 3.41 -6.84
C VAL A 217 5.26 4.82 -6.25
N ALA A 218 6.45 5.43 -6.09
CA ALA A 218 6.62 6.73 -5.45
C ALA A 218 6.49 7.92 -6.44
N LEU A 219 6.69 7.68 -7.75
CA LEU A 219 6.49 8.64 -8.83
C LEU A 219 5.04 8.66 -9.31
#